data_dd5046994721c3a85bcea3b47784dccd
#
_entry.id   dd5046994721c3a85bcea3b47784dccd
#
_cell.length_a   1.000
_cell.length_b   1.000
_cell.length_c   1.000
_cell.angle_alpha   90.00
_cell.angle_beta   90.00
_cell.angle_gamma   90.00
#
_symmetry.space_group_name_H-M   'P 1'
#
loop_
_entity.id
_entity.type
_entity.pdbx_description
1 polymer ?
#
loop_
_entity_poly.entity_id
_entity_poly.type
_entity_poly.pdbx_seq_one_letter_code
_entity_poly.pdbx_strand_id
1 'polypeptide(L)'
;MLNKIIRYFLENRVITILILVLVVVWGISTSPFNWHGGIIPRNPIPVDAIPDIGDNQQIVATEWMGRSPKDIQDQITYPLTTSLLGIPGVKSIRSSSMFGMSFIYIIFDDNIEFYWSRSRILEKLNSLPPGTLPEGVQPDRKSV
;
A
#
# COMPACT_ATOMS: atom_id res chain seq x y z
N MET A 1 42.73 -15.08 -20.57
CA MET A 1 42.29 -15.29 -19.18
C MET A 1 41.16 -16.30 -19.10
N LEU A 2 40.15 -16.26 -19.95
CA LEU A 2 38.98 -17.15 -19.95
C LEU A 2 39.35 -18.63 -20.03
N ASN A 3 40.29 -19.01 -20.95
CA ASN A 3 40.73 -20.38 -21.11
C ASN A 3 41.41 -20.98 -19.87
N LYS A 4 42.09 -20.17 -19.05
CA LYS A 4 42.68 -20.63 -17.80
C LYS A 4 41.63 -20.96 -16.75
N ILE A 5 40.57 -20.15 -16.68
CA ILE A 5 39.45 -20.35 -15.77
C ILE A 5 38.68 -21.62 -16.14
N ILE A 6 38.34 -21.77 -17.43
CA ILE A 6 37.63 -22.95 -17.92
C ILE A 6 38.44 -24.23 -17.63
N ARG A 7 39.75 -24.21 -17.91
CA ARG A 7 40.63 -25.33 -17.67
C ARG A 7 40.73 -25.71 -16.20
N TYR A 8 40.80 -24.72 -15.29
CA TYR A 8 40.84 -24.94 -13.87
C TYR A 8 39.58 -25.67 -13.37
N PHE A 9 38.39 -25.25 -13.84
CA PHE A 9 37.15 -25.92 -13.48
C PHE A 9 37.02 -27.34 -14.09
N LEU A 10 37.53 -27.56 -15.27
CA LEU A 10 37.55 -28.90 -15.89
C LEU A 10 38.51 -29.87 -15.20
N GLU A 11 39.67 -29.38 -14.74
CA GLU A 11 40.66 -30.19 -14.02
C GLU A 11 40.22 -30.52 -12.59
N ASN A 12 39.51 -29.59 -11.92
CA ASN A 12 39.03 -29.74 -10.54
C ASN A 12 37.53 -30.05 -10.46
N ARG A 13 37.13 -31.25 -10.87
CA ARG A 13 35.72 -31.67 -10.92
C ARG A 13 34.99 -31.52 -9.56
N VAL A 14 35.68 -31.79 -8.45
CA VAL A 14 35.10 -31.73 -7.11
C VAL A 14 34.72 -30.28 -6.75
N ILE A 15 35.60 -29.31 -7.06
CA ILE A 15 35.35 -27.89 -6.80
C ILE A 15 34.17 -27.39 -7.66
N THR A 16 34.11 -27.81 -8.90
CA THR A 16 33.04 -27.46 -9.83
C THR A 16 31.67 -27.95 -9.34
N ILE A 17 31.62 -29.23 -8.91
CA ILE A 17 30.38 -29.81 -8.37
C ILE A 17 29.96 -29.10 -7.08
N LEU A 18 30.91 -28.79 -6.20
CA LEU A 18 30.63 -28.12 -4.94
C LEU A 18 30.06 -26.72 -5.17
N ILE A 19 30.62 -25.94 -6.09
CA ILE A 19 30.10 -24.61 -6.47
C ILE A 19 28.71 -24.74 -7.09
N LEU A 20 28.51 -25.74 -7.96
CA LEU A 20 27.22 -25.97 -8.60
C LEU A 20 26.15 -26.30 -7.56
N VAL A 21 26.42 -27.18 -6.60
CA VAL A 21 25.50 -27.51 -5.50
C VAL A 21 25.22 -26.29 -4.66
N LEU A 22 26.22 -25.47 -4.34
CA LEU A 22 26.03 -24.22 -3.56
C LEU A 22 25.10 -23.25 -4.29
N VAL A 23 25.29 -23.04 -5.59
CA VAL A 23 24.44 -22.17 -6.41
C VAL A 23 22.99 -22.69 -6.47
N VAL A 24 22.81 -24.00 -6.63
CA VAL A 24 21.49 -24.64 -6.67
C VAL A 24 20.79 -24.49 -5.32
N VAL A 25 21.47 -24.75 -4.20
CA VAL A 25 20.92 -24.58 -2.85
C VAL A 25 20.54 -23.12 -2.60
N TRP A 26 21.40 -22.19 -3.00
CA TRP A 26 21.08 -20.76 -2.89
C TRP A 26 19.86 -20.39 -3.75
N GLY A 27 19.80 -20.85 -5.00
CA GLY A 27 18.66 -20.61 -5.88
C GLY A 27 17.34 -21.15 -5.33
N ILE A 28 17.36 -22.31 -4.68
CA ILE A 28 16.18 -22.89 -4.03
C ILE A 28 15.79 -22.07 -2.81
N SER A 29 16.75 -21.57 -2.01
CA SER A 29 16.45 -20.79 -0.80
C SER A 29 15.84 -19.40 -1.10
N THR A 30 16.22 -18.81 -2.24
CA THR A 30 15.70 -17.49 -2.68
C THR A 30 14.50 -17.59 -3.63
N SER A 31 14.14 -18.83 -4.04
CA SER A 31 13.02 -19.07 -4.96
C SER A 31 11.70 -18.52 -4.41
N PRO A 32 10.90 -17.80 -5.23
CA PRO A 32 9.60 -17.25 -4.84
C PRO A 32 8.51 -18.32 -4.67
N PHE A 33 8.78 -19.56 -5.09
CA PHE A 33 7.81 -20.65 -4.98
C PHE A 33 7.64 -21.14 -3.54
N ASN A 34 6.41 -21.34 -3.13
CA ASN A 34 6.07 -21.76 -1.76
C ASN A 34 6.26 -23.28 -1.56
N TRP A 35 7.49 -23.74 -1.58
CA TRP A 35 7.82 -25.14 -1.35
C TRP A 35 7.99 -25.38 0.16
N HIS A 36 7.19 -26.26 0.71
CA HIS A 36 7.23 -26.64 2.13
C HIS A 36 8.33 -27.70 2.38
N GLY A 37 9.59 -27.32 2.29
CA GLY A 37 10.72 -28.18 2.61
C GLY A 37 11.50 -27.61 3.81
N GLY A 38 11.26 -28.15 5.01
CA GLY A 38 11.66 -27.59 6.30
C GLY A 38 13.14 -27.65 6.70
N ILE A 39 14.10 -27.93 5.81
CA ILE A 39 15.52 -28.14 6.18
C ILE A 39 16.40 -26.93 5.82
N ILE A 40 15.99 -26.10 4.87
CA ILE A 40 16.80 -24.96 4.39
C ILE A 40 16.15 -23.66 4.88
N PRO A 41 16.91 -22.76 5.57
CA PRO A 41 16.40 -21.45 5.94
C PRO A 41 16.02 -20.68 4.68
N ARG A 42 14.78 -20.26 4.58
CA ARG A 42 14.22 -19.60 3.40
C ARG A 42 14.16 -18.09 3.61
N ASN A 43 14.61 -17.37 2.63
CA ASN A 43 14.43 -15.93 2.54
C ASN A 43 13.86 -15.63 1.14
N PRO A 44 12.55 -15.95 0.90
CA PRO A 44 11.94 -15.76 -0.41
C PRO A 44 11.95 -14.28 -0.78
N ILE A 45 12.40 -14.00 -2.00
CA ILE A 45 12.30 -12.63 -2.54
C ILE A 45 10.81 -12.34 -2.76
N PRO A 46 10.26 -11.25 -2.20
CA PRO A 46 8.88 -10.85 -2.49
C PRO A 46 8.74 -10.54 -3.98
N VAL A 47 7.87 -11.27 -4.66
CA VAL A 47 7.60 -11.08 -6.09
C VAL A 47 6.12 -10.77 -6.22
N ASP A 48 5.80 -9.49 -6.37
CA ASP A 48 4.47 -9.08 -6.73
C ASP A 48 4.33 -9.02 -8.25
N ALA A 49 3.28 -9.63 -8.77
CA ALA A 49 2.99 -9.65 -10.20
C ALA A 49 2.71 -8.22 -10.75
N ILE A 50 2.23 -7.35 -9.88
CA ILE A 50 2.06 -5.92 -10.11
C ILE A 50 2.73 -5.24 -8.92
N PRO A 51 3.91 -4.60 -9.10
CA PRO A 51 4.52 -3.85 -8.00
C PRO A 51 3.57 -2.75 -7.55
N ASP A 52 3.33 -2.68 -6.25
CA ASP A 52 2.53 -1.62 -5.64
C ASP A 52 3.37 -0.33 -5.60
N ILE A 53 3.44 0.32 -6.77
CA ILE A 53 4.14 1.60 -6.99
C ILE A 53 3.23 2.81 -6.73
N GLY A 54 1.99 2.55 -6.28
CA GLY A 54 1.04 3.58 -5.91
C GLY A 54 1.36 4.17 -4.53
N ASP A 55 1.12 5.46 -4.37
CA ASP A 55 1.11 6.10 -3.05
C ASP A 55 0.07 5.39 -2.15
N ASN A 56 0.34 5.30 -0.85
CA ASN A 56 -0.64 4.82 0.12
C ASN A 56 -1.82 5.81 0.20
N GLN A 57 -2.79 5.60 -0.67
CA GLN A 57 -3.93 6.50 -0.89
C GLN A 57 -5.22 5.88 -0.35
N GLN A 58 -5.95 6.66 0.41
CA GLN A 58 -7.29 6.33 0.89
C GLN A 58 -8.30 7.34 0.33
N ILE A 59 -9.48 6.85 -0.05
CA ILE A 59 -10.55 7.68 -0.61
C ILE A 59 -11.75 7.65 0.34
N VAL A 60 -12.20 8.82 0.75
CA VAL A 60 -13.46 8.99 1.48
C VAL A 60 -14.47 9.61 0.52
N ALA A 61 -15.52 8.86 0.20
CA ALA A 61 -16.64 9.32 -0.63
C ALA A 61 -17.83 9.62 0.28
N THR A 62 -18.52 10.73 0.02
CA THR A 62 -19.72 11.11 0.77
C THR A 62 -20.79 11.55 -0.22
N GLU A 63 -21.96 10.94 -0.12
CA GLU A 63 -23.10 11.25 -0.98
C GLU A 63 -24.08 12.20 -0.25
N TRP A 64 -24.51 13.23 -0.96
CA TRP A 64 -25.59 14.13 -0.53
C TRP A 64 -26.40 14.61 -1.73
N MET A 65 -27.31 13.77 -2.13
CA MET A 65 -28.08 13.98 -3.36
C MET A 65 -28.87 15.29 -3.39
N GLY A 66 -28.95 15.90 -4.57
CA GLY A 66 -29.73 17.11 -4.80
C GLY A 66 -29.09 18.42 -4.35
N ARG A 67 -27.82 18.40 -3.94
CA ARG A 67 -27.08 19.60 -3.50
C ARG A 67 -26.08 20.06 -4.54
N SER A 68 -25.87 21.40 -4.56
CA SER A 68 -24.87 22.00 -5.44
C SER A 68 -23.46 21.66 -5.00
N PRO A 69 -22.46 21.68 -5.90
CA PRO A 69 -21.06 21.44 -5.53
C PRO A 69 -20.56 22.40 -4.45
N LYS A 70 -21.08 23.63 -4.43
CA LYS A 70 -20.70 24.61 -3.41
C LYS A 70 -21.24 24.25 -2.03
N ASP A 71 -22.51 23.81 -1.93
CA ASP A 71 -23.09 23.37 -0.65
C ASP A 71 -22.34 22.15 -0.11
N ILE A 72 -21.97 21.23 -0.98
CA ILE A 72 -21.19 20.05 -0.62
C ILE A 72 -19.80 20.45 -0.15
N GLN A 73 -19.16 21.39 -0.83
CA GLN A 73 -17.86 21.91 -0.41
C GLN A 73 -17.91 22.52 0.98
N ASP A 74 -18.88 23.39 1.23
CA ASP A 74 -18.95 24.16 2.46
C ASP A 74 -19.41 23.32 3.66
N GLN A 75 -20.34 22.37 3.45
CA GLN A 75 -20.98 21.63 4.54
C GLN A 75 -20.44 20.20 4.75
N ILE A 76 -19.76 19.64 3.76
CA ILE A 76 -19.23 18.26 3.83
C ILE A 76 -17.72 18.24 3.63
N THR A 77 -17.26 18.70 2.46
CA THR A 77 -15.86 18.54 2.05
C THR A 77 -14.91 19.30 2.98
N TYR A 78 -15.21 20.55 3.30
CA TYR A 78 -14.36 21.39 4.15
C TYR A 78 -14.26 20.88 5.59
N PRO A 79 -15.38 20.59 6.31
CA PRO A 79 -15.32 20.04 7.66
C PRO A 79 -14.60 18.69 7.73
N LEU A 80 -14.86 17.80 6.78
CA LEU A 80 -14.18 16.50 6.72
C LEU A 80 -12.69 16.64 6.44
N THR A 81 -12.30 17.46 5.46
CA THR A 81 -10.89 17.70 5.15
C THR A 81 -10.14 18.26 6.35
N THR A 82 -10.71 19.21 7.06
CA THR A 82 -10.11 19.80 8.25
C THR A 82 -9.93 18.78 9.37
N SER A 83 -10.92 17.90 9.57
CA SER A 83 -10.85 16.83 10.57
C SER A 83 -9.80 15.79 10.23
N LEU A 84 -9.67 15.44 8.95
CA LEU A 84 -8.74 14.42 8.47
C LEU A 84 -7.28 14.91 8.40
N LEU A 85 -7.05 16.24 8.27
CA LEU A 85 -5.70 16.82 8.35
C LEU A 85 -5.02 16.57 9.71
N GLY A 86 -5.78 16.32 10.77
CA GLY A 86 -5.23 15.99 12.09
C GLY A 86 -4.72 14.55 12.25
N ILE A 87 -4.73 13.73 11.21
CA ILE A 87 -4.23 12.34 11.26
C ILE A 87 -2.70 12.37 11.08
N PRO A 88 -1.91 11.77 11.97
CA PRO A 88 -0.46 11.71 11.81
C PRO A 88 -0.07 10.88 10.59
N GLY A 89 0.99 11.29 9.88
CA GLY A 89 1.48 10.60 8.69
C GLY A 89 0.74 10.90 7.40
N VAL A 90 -0.14 11.88 7.40
CA VAL A 90 -0.77 12.38 6.17
C VAL A 90 0.20 13.32 5.45
N LYS A 91 0.60 12.93 4.23
CA LYS A 91 1.48 13.70 3.35
C LYS A 91 0.72 14.82 2.62
N SER A 92 -0.44 14.51 2.10
CA SER A 92 -1.31 15.49 1.45
C SER A 92 -2.77 15.05 1.43
N ILE A 93 -3.68 16.03 1.43
CA ILE A 93 -5.11 15.79 1.22
C ILE A 93 -5.56 16.60 0.00
N ARG A 94 -6.30 15.95 -0.87
CA ARG A 94 -6.96 16.58 -2.02
C ARG A 94 -8.43 16.28 -1.95
N SER A 95 -9.27 17.24 -2.25
CA SER A 95 -10.71 17.07 -2.26
C SER A 95 -11.33 17.55 -3.56
N SER A 96 -12.41 16.89 -3.96
CA SER A 96 -13.20 17.26 -5.13
C SER A 96 -14.68 17.23 -4.74
N SER A 97 -15.38 18.33 -4.94
CA SER A 97 -16.82 18.45 -4.70
C SER A 97 -17.54 18.47 -6.03
N MET A 98 -18.43 17.51 -6.22
CA MET A 98 -19.27 17.37 -7.40
C MET A 98 -20.75 17.53 -7.03
N PHE A 99 -21.62 17.55 -8.02
CA PHE A 99 -23.07 17.58 -7.76
C PHE A 99 -23.51 16.30 -7.04
N GLY A 100 -23.99 16.44 -5.80
CA GLY A 100 -24.45 15.33 -4.99
C GLY A 100 -23.36 14.46 -4.35
N MET A 101 -22.06 14.74 -4.58
CA MET A 101 -20.96 13.88 -4.10
C MET A 101 -19.71 14.68 -3.69
N SER A 102 -19.05 14.21 -2.63
CA SER A 102 -17.74 14.68 -2.20
C SER A 102 -16.74 13.53 -2.23
N PHE A 103 -15.56 13.79 -2.76
CA PHE A 103 -14.42 12.84 -2.75
C PHE A 103 -13.23 13.50 -2.06
N ILE A 104 -12.68 12.82 -1.07
CA ILE A 104 -11.49 13.26 -0.36
C ILE A 104 -10.41 12.18 -0.53
N TYR A 105 -9.31 12.55 -1.16
CA TYR A 105 -8.14 11.71 -1.40
C TYR A 105 -7.10 12.04 -0.34
N ILE A 106 -6.74 11.06 0.47
CA ILE A 106 -5.78 11.19 1.55
C ILE A 106 -4.57 10.36 1.18
N ILE A 107 -3.44 11.02 1.01
CA ILE A 107 -2.16 10.39 0.69
C ILE A 107 -1.33 10.35 1.97
N PHE A 108 -0.91 9.16 2.36
CA PHE A 108 -0.04 8.92 3.50
C PHE A 108 1.42 8.80 3.08
N ASP A 109 2.33 8.92 4.03
CA ASP A 109 3.75 8.67 3.82
C ASP A 109 4.00 7.19 3.49
N ASP A 110 5.02 6.90 2.68
CA ASP A 110 5.35 5.57 2.17
C ASP A 110 5.72 4.55 3.27
N ASN A 111 6.12 5.03 4.44
CA ASN A 111 6.46 4.22 5.61
C ASN A 111 5.24 3.81 6.46
N ILE A 112 4.05 4.27 6.09
CA ILE A 112 2.81 3.98 6.81
C ILE A 112 2.11 2.76 6.21
N GLU A 113 1.80 1.80 7.07
CA GLU A 113 1.08 0.60 6.67
C GLU A 113 -0.36 0.94 6.22
N PHE A 114 -0.79 0.33 5.12
CA PHE A 114 -2.11 0.55 4.50
C PHE A 114 -3.28 0.28 5.48
N TYR A 115 -3.22 -0.80 6.26
CA TYR A 115 -4.26 -1.12 7.23
C TYR A 115 -4.30 -0.14 8.41
N TRP A 116 -3.15 0.37 8.82
CA TRP A 116 -3.06 1.39 9.86
C TRP A 116 -3.72 2.70 9.41
N SER A 117 -3.39 3.19 8.21
CA SER A 117 -3.98 4.41 7.63
C SER A 117 -5.50 4.30 7.53
N ARG A 118 -5.97 3.14 7.09
CA ARG A 118 -7.40 2.81 7.02
C ARG A 118 -8.10 2.88 8.37
N SER A 119 -7.49 2.30 9.41
CA SER A 119 -8.06 2.29 10.76
C SER A 119 -8.13 3.68 11.36
N ARG A 120 -7.12 4.53 11.13
CA ARG A 120 -7.08 5.91 11.62
C ARG A 120 -8.13 6.80 10.97
N ILE A 121 -8.38 6.63 9.68
CA ILE A 121 -9.48 7.35 9.01
C ILE A 121 -10.81 6.96 9.62
N LEU A 122 -11.07 5.66 9.85
CA LEU A 122 -12.31 5.20 10.49
C LEU A 122 -12.50 5.79 11.88
N GLU A 123 -11.45 5.72 12.68
CA GLU A 123 -11.48 6.26 14.04
C GLU A 123 -11.82 7.77 14.01
N LYS A 124 -11.20 8.51 13.10
CA LYS A 124 -11.48 9.95 12.92
C LYS A 124 -12.89 10.21 12.45
N LEU A 125 -13.38 9.47 11.47
CA LEU A 125 -14.77 9.62 10.98
C LEU A 125 -15.80 9.30 12.07
N ASN A 126 -15.56 8.26 12.87
CA ASN A 126 -16.43 7.87 13.98
C ASN A 126 -16.34 8.84 15.17
N SER A 127 -15.25 9.57 15.32
CA SER A 127 -15.06 10.57 16.40
C SER A 127 -15.52 11.97 16.03
N LEU A 128 -16.13 12.16 14.86
CA LEU A 128 -16.67 13.45 14.46
C LEU A 128 -17.77 13.90 15.44
N PRO A 129 -17.73 15.15 15.90
CA PRO A 129 -18.79 15.68 16.75
C PRO A 129 -20.15 15.61 16.05
N PRO A 130 -21.22 15.29 16.79
CA PRO A 130 -22.58 15.34 16.24
C PRO A 130 -22.88 16.75 15.73
N GLY A 131 -23.44 16.86 14.53
CA GLY A 131 -23.70 18.13 13.87
C GLY A 131 -22.58 18.66 12.97
N THR A 132 -21.44 17.98 12.88
CA THR A 132 -20.38 18.34 11.91
C THR A 132 -20.82 18.13 10.47
N LEU A 133 -21.63 17.10 10.24
CA LEU A 133 -22.21 16.79 8.94
C LEU A 133 -23.74 17.00 8.99
N PRO A 134 -24.37 17.32 7.84
CA PRO A 134 -25.82 17.41 7.73
C PRO A 134 -26.50 16.08 8.08
N GLU A 135 -27.73 16.15 8.59
CA GLU A 135 -28.53 14.98 8.94
C GLU A 135 -28.71 14.03 7.73
N GLY A 136 -28.48 12.74 7.95
CA GLY A 136 -28.61 11.69 6.93
C GLY A 136 -27.40 11.51 6.03
N VAL A 137 -26.33 12.28 6.22
CA VAL A 137 -25.09 12.15 5.47
C VAL A 137 -24.11 11.26 6.22
N GLN A 138 -23.71 10.16 5.61
CA GLN A 138 -22.68 9.27 6.14
C GLN A 138 -21.53 9.16 5.13
N PRO A 139 -20.29 9.44 5.57
CA PRO A 139 -19.12 9.23 4.72
C PRO A 139 -18.90 7.74 4.52
N ASP A 140 -18.91 7.29 3.27
CA ASP A 140 -18.52 5.94 2.87
C ASP A 140 -17.07 5.95 2.41
N ARG A 141 -16.40 4.85 2.68
CA ARG A 141 -14.98 4.68 2.39
C ARG A 141 -14.79 3.63 1.32
N LYS A 142 -14.18 4.02 0.21
CA LYS A 142 -13.66 3.10 -0.79
C LYS A 142 -12.13 3.09 -0.74
N SER A 143 -11.55 1.92 -0.51
CA SER A 143 -10.12 1.68 -0.72
C SER A 143 -9.91 1.29 -2.18
N VAL A 144 -8.93 1.87 -2.83
CA VAL A 144 -8.46 1.46 -4.16
C VAL A 144 -7.30 0.51 -4.00
#